data_1ab7077ae81f5c8d57a8d21c45ee431d
#
_entry.id   1ab7077ae81f5c8d57a8d21c45ee431d
#
_cell.length_a   1.000
_cell.length_b   1.000
_cell.length_c   1.000
_cell.angle_alpha   90.00
_cell.angle_beta   90.00
_cell.angle_gamma   90.00
#
_symmetry.space_group_name_H-M   'P 1'
#
loop_
_entity.id
_entity.type
_entity.pdbx_description
1 polymer ?
#
loop_
_entity_poly.entity_id
_entity_poly.type
_entity_poly.pdbx_seq_one_letter_code
_entity_poly.pdbx_strand_id
1 'polypeptide(L)'
;MKKLLLLAAALLVVAGASASSRKLKNSDTQKFQYEIEGVNNGLQGSYLVKVWSYSARPKADFETCKKNAVHGVIFKGYSGTQNARPQRPLIADPGTELEHAEFFDLFFKDGGEYNKYVTVTAGSQEIVKVGKQYKIGLVVSVSKDALRKALEKAGVARSLSAGF
;
A
#
# COMPACT_ATOMS: atom_id res chain seq x y z
N MET A 1 48.96 -24.22 -40.79
CA MET A 1 48.24 -24.66 -39.59
C MET A 1 48.21 -23.54 -38.52
N LYS A 2 47.47 -22.47 -38.75
CA LYS A 2 47.30 -21.34 -37.84
C LYS A 2 46.04 -20.57 -38.21
N LYS A 3 44.86 -21.22 -38.20
CA LYS A 3 43.55 -20.53 -38.43
C LYS A 3 42.38 -21.29 -37.79
N LEU A 4 42.54 -21.80 -36.56
CA LEU A 4 41.46 -22.55 -35.88
C LEU A 4 41.35 -22.26 -34.38
N LEU A 5 41.62 -21.02 -33.95
CA LEU A 5 41.60 -20.68 -32.51
C LEU A 5 40.95 -19.30 -32.21
N LEU A 6 39.95 -18.89 -33.01
CA LEU A 6 39.25 -17.61 -32.80
C LEU A 6 37.71 -17.71 -32.90
N LEU A 7 37.12 -18.84 -32.49
CA LEU A 7 35.66 -19.03 -32.59
C LEU A 7 35.04 -19.65 -31.32
N ALA A 8 35.62 -19.40 -30.15
CA ALA A 8 35.11 -19.95 -28.90
C ALA A 8 34.95 -18.90 -27.74
N ALA A 9 34.79 -17.61 -28.06
CA ALA A 9 34.70 -16.59 -27.03
C ALA A 9 33.49 -15.63 -27.19
N ALA A 10 32.38 -16.09 -27.77
CA ALA A 10 31.20 -15.21 -27.98
C ALA A 10 29.87 -15.88 -27.61
N LEU A 11 29.80 -16.67 -26.53
CA LEU A 11 28.52 -17.29 -26.14
C LEU A 11 28.36 -17.39 -24.62
N LEU A 12 28.54 -16.30 -23.89
CA LEU A 12 28.30 -16.28 -22.43
C LEU A 12 27.97 -14.90 -21.90
N VAL A 13 27.00 -14.19 -22.49
CA VAL A 13 26.35 -13.03 -21.85
C VAL A 13 24.93 -12.88 -22.40
N VAL A 14 23.99 -13.76 -22.06
CA VAL A 14 22.54 -13.44 -22.10
C VAL A 14 21.80 -14.39 -21.16
N ALA A 15 21.96 -14.26 -19.86
CA ALA A 15 21.11 -14.99 -18.92
C ALA A 15 20.80 -14.21 -17.63
N GLY A 16 21.12 -12.90 -17.56
CA GLY A 16 20.96 -12.12 -16.32
C GLY A 16 19.78 -11.13 -16.29
N ALA A 17 19.12 -10.84 -17.42
CA ALA A 17 18.16 -9.72 -17.48
C ALA A 17 16.67 -10.08 -17.26
N SER A 18 16.32 -11.37 -17.23
CA SER A 18 14.90 -11.76 -17.21
C SER A 18 14.28 -11.92 -15.82
N ALA A 19 15.10 -12.07 -14.78
CA ALA A 19 14.58 -12.28 -13.41
C ALA A 19 14.20 -10.98 -12.71
N SER A 20 14.87 -9.87 -13.02
CA SER A 20 14.62 -8.57 -12.41
C SER A 20 13.31 -7.94 -12.90
N SER A 21 12.99 -8.08 -14.19
CA SER A 21 11.77 -7.49 -14.77
C SER A 21 10.46 -8.20 -14.34
N ARG A 22 10.51 -9.51 -14.02
CA ARG A 22 9.35 -10.23 -13.48
C ARG A 22 9.04 -9.83 -12.04
N LYS A 23 10.05 -9.57 -11.23
CA LYS A 23 9.88 -9.17 -9.83
C LYS A 23 9.33 -7.74 -9.73
N LEU A 24 9.78 -6.84 -10.59
CA LEU A 24 9.25 -5.48 -10.71
C LEU A 24 7.79 -5.47 -11.22
N LYS A 25 7.47 -6.23 -12.28
CA LYS A 25 6.09 -6.32 -12.79
C LYS A 25 5.10 -6.89 -11.77
N ASN A 26 5.49 -7.84 -10.94
CA ASN A 26 4.62 -8.37 -9.90
C ASN A 26 4.46 -7.44 -8.70
N SER A 27 5.45 -6.61 -8.38
CA SER A 27 5.31 -5.59 -7.34
C SER A 27 4.42 -4.43 -7.79
N ASP A 28 4.54 -3.96 -9.02
CA ASP A 28 3.75 -2.83 -9.53
C ASP A 28 2.29 -3.18 -9.78
N THR A 29 1.97 -4.41 -10.22
CA THR A 29 0.58 -4.86 -10.42
C THR A 29 -0.20 -5.13 -9.13
N GLN A 30 0.46 -5.30 -8.00
CA GLN A 30 -0.16 -5.51 -6.70
C GLN A 30 -0.12 -4.28 -5.80
N LYS A 31 0.65 -3.25 -6.18
CA LYS A 31 0.83 -2.06 -5.38
C LYS A 31 -0.46 -1.22 -5.43
N PHE A 32 -1.17 -1.18 -4.28
CA PHE A 32 -2.34 -0.32 -4.07
C PHE A 32 -3.57 -0.54 -4.95
N GLN A 33 -3.80 -1.78 -5.43
CA GLN A 33 -5.10 -2.17 -5.98
C GLN A 33 -6.06 -2.56 -4.85
N TYR A 34 -6.88 -1.61 -4.41
CA TYR A 34 -7.81 -1.81 -3.31
C TYR A 34 -8.98 -0.83 -3.35
N GLU A 35 -10.02 -1.18 -2.63
CA GLU A 35 -11.12 -0.29 -2.25
C GLU A 35 -11.11 -0.08 -0.74
N ILE A 36 -11.55 1.08 -0.28
CA ILE A 36 -11.62 1.42 1.15
C ILE A 36 -12.96 2.06 1.48
N GLU A 37 -13.58 1.63 2.56
CA GLU A 37 -14.84 2.13 3.07
C GLU A 37 -14.80 2.33 4.58
N GLY A 38 -15.53 3.31 5.09
CA GLY A 38 -15.69 3.51 6.53
C GLY A 38 -16.65 2.45 7.10
N VAL A 39 -16.27 1.80 8.17
CA VAL A 39 -17.15 0.83 8.87
C VAL A 39 -17.95 1.52 9.96
N ASN A 40 -17.29 2.34 10.76
CA ASN A 40 -17.88 3.11 11.84
C ASN A 40 -17.00 4.35 12.14
N ASN A 41 -17.57 5.29 12.87
CA ASN A 41 -16.76 6.33 13.50
C ASN A 41 -15.91 5.67 14.56
N GLY A 42 -14.62 5.45 14.27
CA GLY A 42 -13.68 4.83 15.18
C GLY A 42 -13.54 5.58 16.52
N LEU A 43 -12.72 5.05 17.41
CA LEU A 43 -12.33 5.77 18.62
C LEU A 43 -11.70 7.12 18.23
N GLN A 44 -11.80 8.11 19.11
CA GLN A 44 -11.22 9.44 18.90
C GLN A 44 -9.74 9.31 18.44
N GLY A 45 -9.40 9.99 17.35
CA GLY A 45 -8.07 9.93 16.76
C GLY A 45 -7.80 8.73 15.85
N SER A 46 -8.78 7.85 15.62
CA SER A 46 -8.65 6.67 14.76
C SER A 46 -9.79 6.54 13.77
N TYR A 47 -9.52 5.88 12.64
CA TYR A 47 -10.53 5.48 11.67
C TYR A 47 -10.70 3.96 11.69
N LEU A 48 -11.95 3.48 11.76
CA LEU A 48 -12.29 2.07 11.55
C LEU A 48 -12.74 1.91 10.09
N VAL A 49 -11.91 1.25 9.29
CA VAL A 49 -12.13 1.09 7.86
C VAL A 49 -12.08 -0.37 7.44
N LYS A 50 -12.83 -0.71 6.41
CA LYS A 50 -12.73 -1.98 5.70
C LYS A 50 -11.97 -1.75 4.41
N VAL A 51 -10.90 -2.50 4.24
CA VAL A 51 -10.12 -2.48 3.02
C VAL A 51 -10.36 -3.77 2.24
N TRP A 52 -10.62 -3.64 0.94
CA TRP A 52 -10.77 -4.72 0.02
C TRP A 52 -9.55 -4.79 -0.89
N SER A 53 -8.72 -5.79 -0.72
CA SER A 53 -7.52 -6.02 -1.54
C SER A 53 -7.75 -7.14 -2.53
N TYR A 54 -7.13 -7.06 -3.71
CA TYR A 54 -7.25 -8.08 -4.74
C TYR A 54 -6.09 -9.06 -4.69
N SER A 55 -6.38 -10.35 -4.79
CA SER A 55 -5.41 -11.43 -4.72
C SER A 55 -5.69 -12.50 -5.77
N ALA A 56 -4.65 -13.12 -6.30
CA ALA A 56 -4.78 -14.28 -7.17
C ALA A 56 -5.16 -15.57 -6.41
N ARG A 57 -5.04 -15.57 -5.08
CA ARG A 57 -5.30 -16.72 -4.20
C ARG A 57 -6.30 -16.37 -3.11
N PRO A 58 -7.13 -17.35 -2.64
CA PRO A 58 -8.08 -17.13 -1.54
C PRO A 58 -7.37 -17.10 -0.17
N LYS A 59 -6.32 -16.33 -0.05
CA LYS A 59 -5.54 -16.18 1.17
C LYS A 59 -5.36 -14.71 1.48
N ALA A 60 -5.72 -14.29 2.69
CA ALA A 60 -5.48 -12.94 3.14
C ALA A 60 -3.97 -12.72 3.30
N ASP A 61 -3.47 -11.70 2.65
CA ASP A 61 -2.19 -11.10 2.95
C ASP A 61 -2.46 -9.89 3.86
N PHE A 62 -2.31 -10.11 5.16
CA PHE A 62 -2.54 -9.07 6.16
C PHE A 62 -1.61 -7.88 5.99
N GLU A 63 -0.38 -8.11 5.54
CA GLU A 63 0.59 -7.03 5.29
C GLU A 63 0.11 -6.13 4.15
N THR A 64 -0.28 -6.71 3.01
CA THR A 64 -0.85 -5.95 1.90
C THR A 64 -2.14 -5.22 2.31
N CYS A 65 -3.02 -5.86 3.06
CA CYS A 65 -4.26 -5.21 3.53
C CYS A 65 -3.97 -4.03 4.47
N LYS A 66 -3.03 -4.16 5.40
CA LYS A 66 -2.60 -3.06 6.28
C LYS A 66 -1.99 -1.90 5.50
N LYS A 67 -1.10 -2.17 4.56
CA LYS A 67 -0.51 -1.16 3.67
C LYS A 67 -1.59 -0.41 2.92
N ASN A 68 -2.50 -1.13 2.29
CA ASN A 68 -3.61 -0.57 1.52
C ASN A 68 -4.51 0.31 2.39
N ALA A 69 -4.80 -0.10 3.63
CA ALA A 69 -5.61 0.69 4.55
C ALA A 69 -4.92 2.02 4.93
N VAL A 70 -3.63 1.96 5.31
CA VAL A 70 -2.87 3.17 5.66
C VAL A 70 -2.70 4.07 4.45
N HIS A 71 -2.35 3.52 3.28
CA HIS A 71 -2.27 4.26 2.02
C HIS A 71 -3.60 4.92 1.66
N GLY A 72 -4.71 4.20 1.84
CA GLY A 72 -6.05 4.73 1.60
C GLY A 72 -6.38 5.93 2.47
N VAL A 73 -6.06 5.86 3.76
CA VAL A 73 -6.24 7.00 4.69
C VAL A 73 -5.34 8.17 4.33
N ILE A 74 -4.12 7.93 3.88
CA ILE A 74 -3.18 9.00 3.50
C ILE A 74 -3.62 9.69 2.20
N PHE A 75 -3.92 8.95 1.12
CA PHE A 75 -4.00 9.49 -0.23
C PHE A 75 -5.39 9.46 -0.88
N LYS A 76 -6.31 8.59 -0.45
CA LYS A 76 -7.64 8.47 -1.08
C LYS A 76 -8.77 9.02 -0.22
N GLY A 77 -8.65 8.90 1.09
CA GLY A 77 -9.82 9.03 1.96
C GLY A 77 -10.81 7.89 1.71
N TYR A 78 -12.05 8.03 2.18
CA TYR A 78 -13.12 7.07 1.92
C TYR A 78 -14.50 7.72 1.95
N SER A 79 -15.43 7.11 1.22
CA SER A 79 -16.83 7.50 1.21
C SER A 79 -17.49 7.13 2.54
N GLY A 80 -18.46 7.93 2.95
CA GLY A 80 -19.28 7.62 4.12
C GLY A 80 -20.19 6.41 3.88
N THR A 81 -20.57 5.78 4.97
CA THR A 81 -21.61 4.76 5.06
C THR A 81 -22.71 5.22 6.02
N GLN A 82 -23.74 4.42 6.25
CA GLN A 82 -24.75 4.76 7.26
C GLN A 82 -24.15 4.96 8.67
N ASN A 83 -23.04 4.27 8.97
CA ASN A 83 -22.41 4.27 10.29
C ASN A 83 -21.09 5.05 10.35
N ALA A 84 -20.58 5.52 9.23
CA ALA A 84 -19.31 6.25 9.15
C ALA A 84 -19.43 7.50 8.28
N ARG A 85 -18.90 8.61 8.77
CA ARG A 85 -18.82 9.85 8.00
C ARG A 85 -17.74 9.72 6.92
N PRO A 86 -17.92 10.34 5.73
CA PRO A 86 -16.90 10.39 4.71
C PRO A 86 -15.66 11.13 5.24
N GLN A 87 -14.49 10.70 4.83
CA GLN A 87 -13.24 11.29 5.25
C GLN A 87 -12.37 11.64 4.04
N ARG A 88 -11.81 12.84 4.06
CA ARG A 88 -10.84 13.28 3.07
C ARG A 88 -9.48 12.64 3.34
N PRO A 89 -8.63 12.49 2.31
CA PRO A 89 -7.26 12.02 2.51
C PRO A 89 -6.47 12.96 3.45
N LEU A 90 -5.49 12.43 4.15
CA LEU A 90 -4.59 13.24 4.98
C LEU A 90 -3.70 14.14 4.11
N ILE A 91 -3.33 13.68 2.92
CA ILE A 91 -2.58 14.40 1.90
C ILE A 91 -3.50 14.56 0.69
N ALA A 92 -3.91 15.79 0.42
CA ALA A 92 -4.85 16.08 -0.67
C ALA A 92 -4.18 16.23 -2.04
N ASP A 93 -2.88 16.52 -2.07
CA ASP A 93 -2.12 16.68 -3.30
C ASP A 93 -1.67 15.30 -3.82
N PRO A 94 -2.16 14.87 -4.99
CA PRO A 94 -1.79 13.56 -5.56
C PRO A 94 -0.32 13.48 -6.00
N GLY A 95 0.38 14.61 -6.20
CA GLY A 95 1.80 14.66 -6.56
C GLY A 95 2.73 14.32 -5.39
N THR A 96 2.27 14.52 -4.15
CA THR A 96 3.11 14.37 -2.96
C THR A 96 3.70 12.96 -2.79
N GLU A 97 2.98 11.92 -3.19
CA GLU A 97 3.49 10.54 -3.11
C GLU A 97 4.73 10.36 -4.01
N LEU A 98 4.70 10.93 -5.21
CA LEU A 98 5.82 10.87 -6.16
C LEU A 98 6.97 11.78 -5.74
N GLU A 99 6.68 12.99 -5.26
CA GLU A 99 7.68 13.94 -4.78
C GLU A 99 8.47 13.39 -3.58
N HIS A 100 7.83 12.59 -2.74
CA HIS A 100 8.43 11.95 -1.57
C HIS A 100 8.56 10.43 -1.71
N ALA A 101 8.81 9.92 -2.92
CA ALA A 101 8.83 8.49 -3.23
C ALA A 101 9.79 7.70 -2.34
N GLU A 102 11.00 8.22 -2.08
CA GLU A 102 11.99 7.57 -1.21
C GLU A 102 11.47 7.38 0.23
N PHE A 103 10.78 8.38 0.76
CA PHE A 103 10.15 8.29 2.08
C PHE A 103 9.06 7.23 2.08
N PHE A 104 8.14 7.24 1.10
CA PHE A 104 7.03 6.30 1.05
C PHE A 104 7.47 4.87 0.74
N ASP A 105 8.50 4.66 -0.06
CA ASP A 105 9.08 3.33 -0.29
C ASP A 105 9.64 2.72 1.01
N LEU A 106 10.31 3.51 1.85
CA LEU A 106 10.77 3.06 3.16
C LEU A 106 9.62 2.90 4.16
N PHE A 107 8.66 3.82 4.14
CA PHE A 107 7.50 3.80 5.02
C PHE A 107 6.63 2.57 4.79
N PHE A 108 6.38 2.21 3.52
CA PHE A 108 5.54 1.06 3.13
C PHE A 108 6.29 -0.24 2.86
N LYS A 109 7.59 -0.32 3.10
CA LYS A 109 8.29 -1.62 3.01
C LYS A 109 7.70 -2.64 3.99
N ASP A 110 7.90 -3.94 3.75
CA ASP A 110 7.45 -4.99 4.65
C ASP A 110 7.99 -4.77 6.07
N GLY A 111 7.08 -4.76 7.07
CA GLY A 111 7.40 -4.41 8.45
C GLY A 111 7.81 -2.95 8.67
N GLY A 112 7.58 -2.05 7.70
CA GLY A 112 7.92 -0.64 7.78
C GLY A 112 7.07 0.16 8.80
N GLU A 113 7.30 1.47 8.83
CA GLU A 113 6.68 2.36 9.84
C GLU A 113 5.15 2.39 9.80
N TYR A 114 4.53 2.20 8.61
CA TYR A 114 3.07 2.15 8.48
C TYR A 114 2.42 1.19 9.49
N ASN A 115 3.11 0.10 9.83
CA ASN A 115 2.58 -0.95 10.70
C ASN A 115 2.32 -0.46 12.15
N LYS A 116 2.96 0.62 12.58
CA LYS A 116 2.74 1.26 13.89
C LYS A 116 1.36 1.93 13.99
N TYR A 117 0.74 2.25 12.84
CA TYR A 117 -0.49 3.04 12.78
C TYR A 117 -1.72 2.22 12.43
N VAL A 118 -1.60 0.90 12.26
CA VAL A 118 -2.70 0.04 11.82
C VAL A 118 -2.81 -1.21 12.67
N THR A 119 -4.03 -1.51 13.13
CA THR A 119 -4.33 -2.72 13.88
C THR A 119 -5.47 -3.47 13.21
N VAL A 120 -5.30 -4.77 13.01
CA VAL A 120 -6.32 -5.65 12.41
C VAL A 120 -7.37 -6.02 13.45
N THR A 121 -8.65 -5.94 13.06
CA THR A 121 -9.74 -6.46 13.88
C THR A 121 -9.84 -7.98 13.69
N ALA A 122 -9.69 -8.74 14.76
CA ALA A 122 -9.76 -10.19 14.71
C ALA A 122 -11.13 -10.67 14.19
N GLY A 123 -11.12 -11.73 13.37
CA GLY A 123 -12.34 -12.34 12.83
C GLY A 123 -13.05 -11.51 11.74
N SER A 124 -12.49 -10.40 11.28
CA SER A 124 -13.13 -9.51 10.30
C SER A 124 -12.84 -9.88 8.85
N GLN A 125 -12.14 -10.97 8.60
CA GLN A 125 -11.75 -11.39 7.26
C GLN A 125 -12.94 -11.88 6.46
N GLU A 126 -13.08 -11.36 5.24
CA GLU A 126 -14.02 -11.83 4.22
C GLU A 126 -13.27 -12.16 2.93
N ILE A 127 -13.68 -13.24 2.24
CA ILE A 127 -13.07 -13.62 0.96
C ILE A 127 -14.21 -13.84 -0.03
N VAL A 128 -14.19 -13.08 -1.11
CA VAL A 128 -15.17 -13.16 -2.19
C VAL A 128 -14.45 -13.44 -3.50
N LYS A 129 -14.91 -14.44 -4.26
CA LYS A 129 -14.39 -14.72 -5.60
C LYS A 129 -15.00 -13.76 -6.61
N VAL A 130 -14.16 -13.04 -7.35
CA VAL A 130 -14.56 -12.10 -8.41
C VAL A 130 -13.84 -12.47 -9.70
N GLY A 131 -14.52 -13.14 -10.59
CA GLY A 131 -13.93 -13.65 -11.84
C GLY A 131 -12.77 -14.61 -11.59
N LYS A 132 -11.57 -14.24 -12.02
CA LYS A 132 -10.34 -15.03 -11.85
C LYS A 132 -9.54 -14.65 -10.59
N GLN A 133 -10.00 -13.67 -9.83
CA GLN A 133 -9.34 -13.15 -8.63
C GLN A 133 -10.22 -13.33 -7.39
N TYR A 134 -9.62 -13.06 -6.24
CA TYR A 134 -10.31 -13.01 -4.95
C TYR A 134 -10.23 -11.58 -4.41
N LYS A 135 -11.36 -11.09 -3.94
CA LYS A 135 -11.48 -9.83 -3.20
C LYS A 135 -11.47 -10.18 -1.71
N ILE A 136 -10.47 -9.68 -1.00
CA ILE A 136 -10.23 -9.99 0.41
C ILE A 136 -10.50 -8.74 1.22
N GLY A 137 -11.56 -8.79 2.02
CA GLY A 137 -11.97 -7.74 2.94
C GLY A 137 -11.37 -7.94 4.32
N LEU A 138 -10.87 -6.86 4.91
CA LEU A 138 -10.32 -6.84 6.25
C LEU A 138 -10.72 -5.55 6.96
N VAL A 139 -11.25 -5.63 8.17
CA VAL A 139 -11.51 -4.46 9.00
C VAL A 139 -10.28 -4.13 9.83
N VAL A 140 -9.86 -2.88 9.75
CA VAL A 140 -8.68 -2.38 10.47
C VAL A 140 -8.96 -1.04 11.13
N SER A 141 -8.31 -0.79 12.25
CA SER A 141 -8.25 0.52 12.88
C SER A 141 -6.96 1.22 12.46
N VAL A 142 -7.07 2.43 11.93
CA VAL A 142 -5.93 3.28 11.56
C VAL A 142 -5.86 4.47 12.51
N SER A 143 -4.75 4.62 13.23
CA SER A 143 -4.48 5.72 14.16
C SER A 143 -4.16 7.01 13.39
N LYS A 144 -5.20 7.66 12.90
CA LYS A 144 -5.15 8.82 12.00
C LYS A 144 -4.34 9.99 12.56
N ASP A 145 -4.55 10.33 13.86
CA ASP A 145 -3.89 11.50 14.44
C ASP A 145 -2.39 11.26 14.65
N ALA A 146 -2.01 10.04 15.06
CA ALA A 146 -0.61 9.65 15.18
C ALA A 146 0.06 9.61 13.81
N LEU A 147 -0.62 9.06 12.80
CA LEU A 147 -0.17 9.00 11.41
C LEU A 147 0.05 10.41 10.84
N ARG A 148 -0.92 11.33 11.03
CA ARG A 148 -0.81 12.72 10.59
C ARG A 148 0.41 13.39 11.23
N LYS A 149 0.58 13.30 12.55
CA LYS A 149 1.74 13.89 13.25
C LYS A 149 3.07 13.36 12.72
N ALA A 150 3.14 12.07 12.39
CA ALA A 150 4.35 11.48 11.82
C ALA A 150 4.65 12.04 10.42
N LEU A 151 3.64 12.18 9.56
CA LEU A 151 3.79 12.74 8.21
C LEU A 151 4.15 14.24 8.26
N GLU A 152 3.57 15.01 9.19
CA GLU A 152 3.93 16.41 9.42
C GLU A 152 5.37 16.54 9.90
N LYS A 153 5.80 15.69 10.85
CA LYS A 153 7.19 15.66 11.35
C LYS A 153 8.21 15.29 10.26
N ALA A 154 7.80 14.43 9.34
CA ALA A 154 8.62 14.06 8.18
C ALA A 154 8.62 15.14 7.06
N GLY A 155 7.85 16.22 7.21
CA GLY A 155 7.72 17.26 6.19
C GLY A 155 6.94 16.88 4.96
N VAL A 156 6.22 15.73 5.01
CA VAL A 156 5.45 15.18 3.88
C VAL A 156 4.01 15.70 3.86
N ALA A 157 3.46 16.00 5.02
CA ALA A 157 2.14 16.64 5.15
C ALA A 157 2.28 18.06 5.70
N ARG A 158 1.41 18.96 5.23
CA ARG A 158 1.35 20.32 5.79
C ARG A 158 0.82 20.27 7.23
N SER A 159 1.47 21.01 8.11
CA SER A 159 1.00 21.19 9.49
C SER A 159 -0.34 21.92 9.49
N LEU A 160 -1.28 21.47 10.33
CA LEU A 160 -2.56 22.16 10.55
C LEU A 160 -2.37 23.57 11.14
N SER A 161 -1.26 23.84 11.82
CA SER A 161 -0.93 25.13 12.41
C SER A 161 -0.32 26.13 11.41
N ALA A 162 0.03 25.71 10.20
CA ALA A 162 0.63 26.58 9.17
C ALA A 162 -0.37 27.47 8.41
N GLY A 163 -1.63 27.49 8.82
CA GLY A 163 -2.74 28.22 8.17
C GLY A 163 -3.36 29.35 9.00
N PHE A 164 -2.69 29.77 10.08
CA PHE A 164 -3.11 30.92 10.89
C PHE A 164 -2.02 31.98 10.94
#